data_bd7edaefe91de3f1e2a3df283d5006b8
#
_entry.id   bd7edaefe91de3f1e2a3df283d5006b8
#
_cell.length_a   1.000
_cell.length_b   1.000
_cell.length_c   1.000
_cell.angle_alpha   90.00
_cell.angle_beta   90.00
_cell.angle_gamma   90.00
#
_symmetry.space_group_name_H-M   'P 1'
#
loop_
_entity.id
_entity.type
_entity.pdbx_description
1 polymer ?
#
loop_
_entity_poly.entity_id
_entity_poly.type
_entity_poly.pdbx_seq_one_letter_code
_entity_poly.pdbx_strand_id
1 'polypeptide(L)'
;MKRNLLASLLALCAIAGQAQGTQNSNSVSPDSVIIEGIATNMPDGTRLNYAQEGWERMQETIIKDGKFRIAICQKEKKATLYLVQYGPTLEIYTEPGKRIKVIGNGAQTVNYWHVESDNFEQKEYDLYNQFIKENIPDFYEADNKCSLAQVKLTEKSMNGTLTREDQEKAMPEIRALSQKTEALRKEKYNAAMLDFMKDRPFSKRFMTELWMIAIYDQTPAIVENAREIFKKIPEEAMNEKFVVEAKARLYADQVKVGEQMKDFTLFDRQGNKHQLSEFKGKYTILEFTWRGCGGCIFIKPFLEEFYKRNKDKAEIIAIYNDTEKNWMEEGQEHKVSYQEWSDPERASEPVAAYDVNVFPTFVVIDPNGKILDIAPGSAGLFKVLEHIPDAELEKKLKEAHNS
;
A
#
# COMPACT_ATOMS: atom_id res chain seq x y z
N MET A 1 38.20 -27.58 14.53
CA MET A 1 39.02 -27.02 13.42
C MET A 1 38.13 -26.89 12.20
N LYS A 2 38.11 -25.73 11.60
CA LYS A 2 37.47 -25.15 10.42
C LYS A 2 36.30 -24.19 10.75
N ARG A 3 36.67 -23.07 11.32
CA ARG A 3 36.03 -21.73 11.16
C ARG A 3 36.78 -21.02 10.02
N ASN A 4 36.09 -20.10 9.36
CA ASN A 4 36.54 -19.15 8.34
C ASN A 4 36.45 -19.64 6.90
N LEU A 5 35.39 -19.06 6.20
CA LEU A 5 35.50 -18.52 4.86
C LEU A 5 34.08 -18.06 4.39
N LEU A 6 33.62 -16.89 4.90
CA LEU A 6 32.47 -16.15 4.30
C LEU A 6 32.50 -14.70 4.81
N ALA A 7 33.63 -14.06 4.63
CA ALA A 7 33.78 -12.64 4.98
C ALA A 7 34.77 -11.97 4.01
N SER A 8 34.41 -11.91 2.72
CA SER A 8 35.22 -11.14 1.75
C SER A 8 34.54 -10.95 0.40
N LEU A 9 33.32 -10.38 0.39
CA LEU A 9 32.68 -9.90 -0.86
C LEU A 9 31.83 -8.62 -0.69
N LEU A 10 31.88 -7.98 0.48
CA LEU A 10 31.14 -6.75 0.77
C LEU A 10 31.98 -5.45 0.71
N ALA A 11 33.24 -5.54 0.26
CA ALA A 11 34.20 -4.42 0.38
C ALA A 11 34.55 -3.70 -0.92
N LEU A 12 33.90 -3.98 -2.06
CA LEU A 12 34.31 -3.37 -3.34
C LEU A 12 33.35 -2.30 -3.91
N CYS A 13 32.18 -2.09 -3.36
CA CYS A 13 31.29 -1.00 -3.80
C CYS A 13 31.40 0.29 -2.98
N ALA A 14 32.12 0.29 -1.85
CA ALA A 14 32.18 1.44 -0.93
C ALA A 14 33.32 2.45 -1.20
N ILE A 15 34.16 2.27 -2.24
CA ILE A 15 35.34 3.12 -2.50
C ILE A 15 35.19 4.02 -3.75
N ALA A 16 33.97 4.29 -4.21
CA ALA A 16 33.78 5.26 -5.30
C ALA A 16 33.45 6.68 -4.82
N GLY A 17 33.59 6.98 -3.55
CA GLY A 17 33.20 8.25 -2.93
C GLY A 17 34.27 9.33 -2.81
N GLN A 18 35.53 9.05 -3.04
CA GLN A 18 36.61 10.06 -2.98
C GLN A 18 37.73 9.75 -3.98
N ALA A 19 37.59 10.27 -5.17
CA ALA A 19 38.74 10.56 -6.04
C ALA A 19 38.36 11.74 -6.96
N GLN A 20 38.79 12.92 -6.59
CA GLN A 20 38.96 14.03 -7.53
C GLN A 20 40.08 13.66 -8.50
N GLY A 21 39.68 13.22 -9.67
CA GLY A 21 40.56 12.95 -10.79
C GLY A 21 39.75 13.15 -12.07
N THR A 22 40.12 14.15 -12.84
CA THR A 22 39.59 14.42 -14.18
C THR A 22 39.70 13.17 -15.05
N GLN A 23 38.62 12.42 -15.19
CA GLN A 23 38.44 11.46 -16.26
C GLN A 23 37.09 11.71 -16.93
N ASN A 24 37.13 11.97 -18.23
CA ASN A 24 36.01 11.91 -19.15
C ASN A 24 35.39 10.48 -19.10
N SER A 25 34.47 10.22 -18.21
CA SER A 25 33.75 8.95 -18.18
C SER A 25 32.26 9.16 -18.36
N ASN A 26 31.82 9.19 -19.62
CA ASN A 26 30.43 9.06 -20.02
C ASN A 26 29.91 7.61 -19.84
N SER A 27 30.73 6.65 -19.39
CA SER A 27 30.35 5.28 -19.21
C SER A 27 29.82 5.04 -17.79
N VAL A 28 28.61 4.48 -17.68
CA VAL A 28 28.05 3.94 -16.45
C VAL A 28 28.57 2.51 -16.29
N SER A 29 28.98 2.10 -15.07
CA SER A 29 29.32 0.70 -14.83
C SER A 29 28.11 -0.19 -15.19
N PRO A 30 28.34 -1.38 -15.79
CA PRO A 30 27.26 -2.30 -16.19
C PRO A 30 26.25 -2.63 -15.08
N ASP A 31 26.70 -2.63 -13.83
CA ASP A 31 25.86 -2.94 -12.67
C ASP A 31 25.40 -1.69 -11.90
N SER A 32 25.52 -0.50 -12.49
CA SER A 32 25.15 0.75 -11.82
C SER A 32 24.02 1.46 -12.56
N VAL A 33 23.18 2.16 -11.81
CA VAL A 33 22.22 3.13 -12.33
C VAL A 33 22.61 4.50 -11.78
N ILE A 34 22.65 5.50 -12.67
CA ILE A 34 22.93 6.88 -12.30
C ILE A 34 21.69 7.72 -12.62
N ILE A 35 21.16 8.38 -11.60
CA ILE A 35 20.07 9.35 -11.75
C ILE A 35 20.66 10.74 -11.53
N GLU A 36 20.52 11.62 -12.51
CA GLU A 36 20.92 13.01 -12.45
C GLU A 36 19.68 13.90 -12.47
N GLY A 37 19.51 14.69 -11.42
CA GLY A 37 18.34 15.52 -11.24
C GLY A 37 18.64 17.01 -11.32
N ILE A 38 17.72 17.76 -11.92
CA ILE A 38 17.61 19.21 -11.84
C ILE A 38 16.33 19.49 -11.04
N ALA A 39 16.47 20.23 -9.93
CA ALA A 39 15.33 20.56 -9.05
C ALA A 39 15.23 22.09 -8.89
N THR A 40 14.33 22.70 -9.65
CA THR A 40 14.06 24.14 -9.56
C THR A 40 13.07 24.44 -8.45
N ASN A 41 13.11 25.67 -7.91
CA ASN A 41 12.24 26.14 -6.83
C ASN A 41 12.33 25.25 -5.56
N MET A 42 13.52 24.72 -5.31
CA MET A 42 13.86 23.98 -4.09
C MET A 42 15.13 24.56 -3.50
N PRO A 43 15.16 24.82 -2.17
CA PRO A 43 16.34 25.35 -1.49
C PRO A 43 17.52 24.37 -1.56
N ASP A 44 18.72 24.89 -1.65
CA ASP A 44 19.94 24.12 -1.45
C ASP A 44 19.95 23.51 -0.03
N GLY A 45 20.43 22.29 0.09
CA GLY A 45 20.38 21.54 1.33
C GLY A 45 19.09 20.72 1.51
N THR A 46 18.09 20.86 0.62
CA THR A 46 16.89 20.03 0.67
C THR A 46 17.26 18.56 0.51
N ARG A 47 16.76 17.72 1.42
CA ARG A 47 16.96 16.27 1.39
C ARG A 47 15.87 15.62 0.57
N LEU A 48 16.27 14.74 -0.34
CA LEU A 48 15.40 13.84 -1.08
C LEU A 48 15.64 12.42 -0.59
N ASN A 49 14.58 11.77 -0.14
CA ASN A 49 14.65 10.36 0.27
C ASN A 49 14.38 9.48 -0.94
N TYR A 50 15.08 8.35 -1.04
CA TYR A 50 14.84 7.38 -2.08
C TYR A 50 15.04 5.95 -1.57
N ALA A 51 14.31 5.02 -2.16
CA ALA A 51 14.47 3.60 -1.93
C ALA A 51 14.24 2.85 -3.25
N GLN A 52 14.95 1.76 -3.45
CA GLN A 52 14.63 0.81 -4.52
C GLN A 52 13.67 -0.24 -3.98
N GLU A 53 12.82 -0.77 -4.85
CA GLU A 53 11.93 -1.87 -4.54
C GLU A 53 12.69 -3.02 -3.86
N GLY A 54 12.19 -3.51 -2.72
CA GLY A 54 12.85 -4.54 -1.91
C GLY A 54 13.89 -4.04 -0.90
N TRP A 55 14.19 -2.74 -0.85
CA TRP A 55 15.08 -2.20 0.18
C TRP A 55 14.36 -2.02 1.53
N GLU A 56 15.02 -2.42 2.61
CA GLU A 56 14.48 -2.25 3.98
C GLU A 56 14.59 -0.82 4.50
N ARG A 57 15.47 -0.01 3.93
CA ARG A 57 15.75 1.36 4.41
C ARG A 57 15.85 2.36 3.27
N MET A 58 15.25 3.51 3.49
CA MET A 58 15.43 4.66 2.61
C MET A 58 16.86 5.22 2.70
N GLN A 59 17.36 5.68 1.57
CA GLN A 59 18.59 6.45 1.44
C GLN A 59 18.24 7.92 1.22
N GLU A 60 19.22 8.80 1.31
CA GLU A 60 19.03 10.23 1.03
C GLU A 60 20.05 10.77 0.04
N THR A 61 19.65 11.78 -0.71
CA THR A 61 20.51 12.67 -1.48
C THR A 61 20.15 14.12 -1.18
N ILE A 62 21.07 15.04 -1.47
CA ILE A 62 20.89 16.47 -1.13
C ILE A 62 20.92 17.29 -2.41
N ILE A 63 20.00 18.24 -2.53
CA ILE A 63 20.00 19.25 -3.59
C ILE A 63 21.10 20.26 -3.30
N LYS A 64 21.98 20.47 -4.29
CA LYS A 64 23.04 21.49 -4.28
C LYS A 64 23.09 22.18 -5.65
N ASP A 65 23.10 23.51 -5.65
CA ASP A 65 23.06 24.32 -6.86
C ASP A 65 21.91 23.91 -7.80
N GLY A 66 20.73 23.60 -7.23
CA GLY A 66 19.56 23.14 -7.96
C GLY A 66 19.71 21.77 -8.63
N LYS A 67 20.66 20.93 -8.18
CA LYS A 67 20.95 19.59 -8.75
C LYS A 67 21.07 18.54 -7.66
N PHE A 68 20.81 17.29 -8.04
CA PHE A 68 21.11 16.13 -7.20
C PHE A 68 21.60 14.96 -8.04
N ARG A 69 22.24 14.00 -7.39
CA ARG A 69 22.72 12.78 -8.04
C ARG A 69 22.50 11.57 -7.13
N ILE A 70 21.96 10.52 -7.72
CA ILE A 70 21.83 9.21 -7.09
C ILE A 70 22.63 8.22 -7.92
N ALA A 71 23.46 7.42 -7.26
CA ALA A 71 24.19 6.34 -7.90
C ALA A 71 23.96 5.07 -7.07
N ILE A 72 23.35 4.06 -7.67
CA ILE A 72 23.04 2.79 -7.02
C ILE A 72 23.68 1.64 -7.78
N CYS A 73 24.03 0.57 -7.05
CA CYS A 73 24.36 -0.71 -7.64
C CYS A 73 23.06 -1.52 -7.73
N GLN A 74 22.67 -1.93 -8.92
CA GLN A 74 21.45 -2.66 -9.19
C GLN A 74 21.78 -4.04 -9.73
N LYS A 75 21.38 -5.08 -9.02
CA LYS A 75 21.58 -6.48 -9.42
C LYS A 75 20.41 -7.01 -10.25
N GLU A 76 19.22 -6.53 -9.99
CA GLU A 76 18.01 -6.89 -10.69
C GLU A 76 18.01 -6.26 -12.08
N LYS A 77 17.56 -7.01 -13.09
CA LYS A 77 17.47 -6.52 -14.49
C LYS A 77 16.54 -5.31 -14.61
N LYS A 78 15.47 -5.29 -13.82
CA LYS A 78 14.50 -4.19 -13.76
C LYS A 78 14.14 -3.95 -12.30
N ALA A 79 14.02 -2.69 -11.90
CA ALA A 79 13.56 -2.31 -10.58
C ALA A 79 12.84 -0.96 -10.63
N THR A 80 12.08 -0.63 -9.60
CA THR A 80 11.49 0.68 -9.39
C THR A 80 12.24 1.39 -8.28
N LEU A 81 12.71 2.61 -8.55
CA LEU A 81 13.25 3.49 -7.52
C LEU A 81 12.17 4.51 -7.17
N TYR A 82 11.88 4.61 -5.90
CA TYR A 82 10.91 5.54 -5.34
C TYR A 82 11.64 6.78 -4.81
N LEU A 83 11.30 7.95 -5.35
CA LEU A 83 11.83 9.23 -4.90
C LEU A 83 10.73 10.01 -4.19
N VAL A 84 10.96 10.37 -2.93
CA VAL A 84 9.98 11.02 -2.06
C VAL A 84 10.59 12.25 -1.40
N GLN A 85 9.79 13.31 -1.32
CA GLN A 85 10.12 14.43 -0.44
C GLN A 85 9.03 14.64 0.63
N TYR A 86 7.87 15.20 0.28
CA TYR A 86 6.82 15.52 1.25
C TYR A 86 5.45 14.94 0.87
N GLY A 87 5.38 14.08 -0.13
CA GLY A 87 4.08 13.66 -0.62
C GLY A 87 4.16 12.44 -1.52
N PRO A 88 3.33 12.38 -2.56
CA PRO A 88 3.32 11.25 -3.46
C PRO A 88 4.69 10.91 -4.03
N THR A 89 4.96 9.64 -4.15
CA THR A 89 6.24 9.10 -4.60
C THR A 89 6.38 9.25 -6.11
N LEU A 90 7.52 9.75 -6.58
CA LEU A 90 7.90 9.63 -7.98
C LEU A 90 8.51 8.26 -8.23
N GLU A 91 7.93 7.52 -9.14
CA GLU A 91 8.44 6.22 -9.58
C GLU A 91 9.41 6.40 -10.75
N ILE A 92 10.60 5.85 -10.62
CA ILE A 92 11.65 5.87 -11.64
C ILE A 92 11.98 4.41 -11.98
N TYR A 93 11.64 3.98 -13.18
CA TYR A 93 11.91 2.62 -13.63
C TYR A 93 13.36 2.51 -14.10
N THR A 94 14.12 1.64 -13.46
CA THR A 94 15.59 1.56 -13.60
C THR A 94 16.04 0.24 -14.19
N GLU A 95 17.12 0.30 -14.96
CA GLU A 95 17.85 -0.84 -15.51
C GLU A 95 19.35 -0.65 -15.30
N PRO A 96 20.13 -1.72 -15.03
CA PRO A 96 21.59 -1.62 -14.89
C PRO A 96 22.26 -1.02 -16.13
N GLY A 97 23.31 -0.27 -15.92
CA GLY A 97 24.06 0.40 -16.99
C GLY A 97 23.40 1.69 -17.51
N LYS A 98 22.25 2.10 -16.98
CA LYS A 98 21.52 3.26 -17.48
C LYS A 98 21.82 4.55 -16.71
N ARG A 99 21.74 5.64 -17.44
CA ARG A 99 21.71 7.00 -16.90
C ARG A 99 20.34 7.59 -17.16
N ILE A 100 19.71 8.10 -16.11
CA ILE A 100 18.35 8.64 -16.13
C ILE A 100 18.42 10.09 -15.70
N LYS A 101 17.69 10.95 -16.39
CA LYS A 101 17.58 12.36 -16.05
C LYS A 101 16.22 12.63 -15.44
N VAL A 102 16.21 13.39 -14.34
CA VAL A 102 14.99 13.83 -13.64
C VAL A 102 14.96 15.36 -13.63
N ILE A 103 13.82 15.92 -14.00
CA ILE A 103 13.59 17.37 -13.99
C ILE A 103 12.44 17.64 -13.04
N GLY A 104 12.70 18.34 -11.94
CA GLY A 104 11.75 18.67 -10.90
C GLY A 104 11.52 20.16 -10.75
N ASN A 105 10.31 20.51 -10.30
CA ASN A 105 9.94 21.88 -9.96
C ASN A 105 9.12 21.91 -8.68
N GLY A 106 9.72 22.38 -7.57
CA GLY A 106 9.09 22.42 -6.27
C GLY A 106 8.94 21.05 -5.60
N ALA A 107 8.23 21.02 -4.48
CA ALA A 107 8.21 19.86 -3.58
C ALA A 107 7.26 18.72 -4.00
N GLN A 108 6.31 18.96 -4.89
CA GLN A 108 5.37 17.95 -5.34
C GLN A 108 5.97 17.15 -6.50
N THR A 109 6.38 15.92 -6.23
CA THR A 109 7.13 15.11 -7.19
C THR A 109 6.27 14.55 -8.33
N VAL A 110 5.04 14.13 -8.09
CA VAL A 110 4.25 13.38 -9.08
C VAL A 110 3.84 14.21 -10.29
N ASN A 111 3.33 15.44 -10.08
CA ASN A 111 2.77 16.24 -11.16
C ASN A 111 3.72 17.29 -11.74
N TYR A 112 4.83 17.56 -11.04
CA TYR A 112 5.78 18.63 -11.41
C TYR A 112 7.20 18.12 -11.66
N TRP A 113 7.41 16.83 -11.55
CA TRP A 113 8.68 16.21 -11.86
C TRP A 113 8.51 15.27 -13.06
N HIS A 114 9.51 15.27 -13.93
CA HIS A 114 9.52 14.48 -15.17
C HIS A 114 10.78 13.62 -15.22
N VAL A 115 10.65 12.38 -15.71
CA VAL A 115 11.73 11.41 -15.86
C VAL A 115 12.01 11.21 -17.34
N GLU A 116 13.19 11.61 -17.80
CA GLU A 116 13.65 11.36 -19.17
C GLU A 116 14.32 9.98 -19.23
N SER A 117 13.65 9.00 -19.82
CA SER A 117 14.13 7.62 -19.92
C SER A 117 13.62 6.92 -21.18
N ASP A 118 14.45 6.01 -21.72
CA ASP A 118 14.06 5.12 -22.82
C ASP A 118 13.33 3.85 -22.33
N ASN A 119 13.24 3.65 -21.02
CA ASN A 119 12.64 2.47 -20.41
C ASN A 119 11.17 2.34 -20.81
N PHE A 120 10.75 1.12 -21.17
CA PHE A 120 9.38 0.83 -21.56
C PHE A 120 8.37 1.15 -20.45
N GLU A 121 8.66 0.75 -19.20
CA GLU A 121 7.78 0.99 -18.06
C GLU A 121 7.62 2.50 -17.77
N GLN A 122 8.71 3.28 -17.92
CA GLN A 122 8.64 4.74 -17.76
C GLN A 122 7.76 5.38 -18.83
N LYS A 123 7.89 4.95 -20.08
CA LYS A 123 7.05 5.45 -21.18
C LYS A 123 5.57 5.12 -20.97
N GLU A 124 5.26 3.91 -20.53
CA GLU A 124 3.89 3.55 -20.18
C GLU A 124 3.36 4.40 -19.02
N TYR A 125 4.14 4.56 -17.94
CA TYR A 125 3.79 5.43 -16.82
C TYR A 125 3.45 6.85 -17.28
N ASP A 126 4.28 7.44 -18.14
CA ASP A 126 4.06 8.78 -18.67
C ASP A 126 2.82 8.87 -19.57
N LEU A 127 2.56 7.86 -20.40
CA LEU A 127 1.36 7.78 -21.24
C LEU A 127 0.07 7.71 -20.43
N TYR A 128 0.05 6.93 -19.33
CA TYR A 128 -1.11 6.89 -18.42
C TYR A 128 -1.35 8.26 -17.77
N ASN A 129 -0.31 8.93 -17.29
CA ASN A 129 -0.43 10.24 -16.67
C ASN A 129 -0.87 11.31 -17.69
N GLN A 130 -0.37 11.25 -18.92
CA GLN A 130 -0.82 12.12 -20.00
C GLN A 130 -2.29 11.87 -20.32
N PHE A 131 -2.72 10.62 -20.45
CA PHE A 131 -4.12 10.28 -20.69
C PHE A 131 -5.05 10.85 -19.63
N ILE A 132 -4.71 10.69 -18.34
CA ILE A 132 -5.49 11.23 -17.22
C ILE A 132 -5.63 12.74 -17.34
N LYS A 133 -4.53 13.44 -17.59
CA LYS A 133 -4.49 14.88 -17.69
C LYS A 133 -5.32 15.42 -18.85
N GLU A 134 -5.28 14.77 -20.00
CA GLU A 134 -5.94 15.23 -21.22
C GLU A 134 -7.42 14.80 -21.32
N ASN A 135 -7.76 13.62 -20.80
CA ASN A 135 -9.09 13.04 -21.00
C ASN A 135 -9.97 13.09 -19.74
N ILE A 136 -9.37 13.26 -18.55
CA ILE A 136 -10.10 13.34 -17.27
C ILE A 136 -9.61 14.56 -16.46
N PRO A 137 -9.62 15.77 -17.03
CA PRO A 137 -8.98 16.95 -16.43
C PRO A 137 -9.58 17.35 -15.08
N ASP A 138 -10.87 17.16 -14.86
CA ASP A 138 -11.54 17.45 -13.59
C ASP A 138 -11.08 16.52 -12.45
N PHE A 139 -10.82 15.24 -12.76
CA PHE A 139 -10.19 14.32 -11.82
C PHE A 139 -8.74 14.72 -11.55
N TYR A 140 -7.96 14.96 -12.61
CA TYR A 140 -6.57 15.39 -12.49
C TYR A 140 -6.41 16.64 -11.60
N GLU A 141 -7.26 17.64 -11.82
CA GLU A 141 -7.22 18.87 -11.01
C GLU A 141 -7.60 18.64 -9.54
N ALA A 142 -8.62 17.81 -9.28
CA ALA A 142 -9.06 17.52 -7.92
C ALA A 142 -7.98 16.74 -7.16
N ASP A 143 -7.40 15.71 -7.79
CA ASP A 143 -6.33 14.90 -7.24
C ASP A 143 -5.08 15.72 -6.96
N ASN A 144 -4.68 16.58 -7.91
CA ASN A 144 -3.53 17.46 -7.77
C ASN A 144 -3.71 18.47 -6.61
N LYS A 145 -4.90 19.06 -6.47
CA LYS A 145 -5.20 19.96 -5.34
C LYS A 145 -5.16 19.23 -4.00
N CYS A 146 -5.70 18.02 -3.94
CA CYS A 146 -5.66 17.19 -2.74
C CYS A 146 -4.21 16.86 -2.34
N SER A 147 -3.42 16.39 -3.30
CA SER A 147 -2.00 16.12 -3.12
C SER A 147 -1.22 17.33 -2.62
N LEU A 148 -1.41 18.51 -3.22
CA LEU A 148 -0.74 19.74 -2.81
C LEU A 148 -1.10 20.14 -1.37
N ALA A 149 -2.35 19.99 -0.97
CA ALA A 149 -2.78 20.27 0.39
C ALA A 149 -2.12 19.30 1.41
N GLN A 150 -2.03 18.02 1.07
CA GLN A 150 -1.35 17.01 1.88
C GLN A 150 0.15 17.27 2.00
N VAL A 151 0.83 17.61 0.88
CA VAL A 151 2.26 17.95 0.85
C VAL A 151 2.59 19.07 1.83
N LYS A 152 1.76 20.13 1.88
CA LYS A 152 1.96 21.25 2.82
C LYS A 152 1.90 20.82 4.29
N LEU A 153 0.98 19.93 4.66
CA LEU A 153 0.92 19.40 6.02
C LEU A 153 2.10 18.49 6.34
N THR A 154 2.46 17.61 5.40
CA THR A 154 3.60 16.69 5.57
C THR A 154 4.91 17.46 5.73
N GLU A 155 5.11 18.53 4.93
CA GLU A 155 6.27 19.41 5.05
C GLU A 155 6.37 20.03 6.46
N LYS A 156 5.27 20.58 6.98
CA LYS A 156 5.22 21.12 8.34
C LYS A 156 5.51 20.06 9.41
N SER A 157 4.96 18.86 9.23
CA SER A 157 5.19 17.74 10.14
C SER A 157 6.66 17.33 10.18
N MET A 158 7.29 17.15 9.01
CA MET A 158 8.69 16.75 8.92
C MET A 158 9.66 17.83 9.43
N ASN A 159 9.29 19.10 9.31
CA ASN A 159 10.07 20.23 9.84
C ASN A 159 9.77 20.52 11.32
N GLY A 160 8.90 19.73 11.98
CA GLY A 160 8.52 19.94 13.39
C GLY A 160 7.74 21.24 13.66
N THR A 161 7.14 21.82 12.62
CA THR A 161 6.38 23.08 12.71
C THR A 161 4.86 22.90 12.61
N LEU A 162 4.38 21.65 12.45
CA LEU A 162 2.97 21.35 12.36
C LEU A 162 2.26 21.62 13.67
N THR A 163 1.26 22.48 13.63
CA THR A 163 0.40 22.78 14.78
C THR A 163 -0.96 22.09 14.66
N ARG A 164 -1.68 21.98 15.80
CA ARG A 164 -3.06 21.50 15.80
C ARG A 164 -3.97 22.43 14.96
N GLU A 165 -3.75 23.73 15.03
CA GLU A 165 -4.48 24.73 14.24
C GLU A 165 -4.28 24.50 12.72
N ASP A 166 -3.05 24.19 12.28
CA ASP A 166 -2.78 23.83 10.89
C ASP A 166 -3.59 22.62 10.42
N GLN A 167 -3.67 21.60 11.27
CA GLN A 167 -4.45 20.39 10.97
C GLN A 167 -5.96 20.71 10.93
N GLU A 168 -6.49 21.36 11.95
CA GLU A 168 -7.90 21.72 12.04
C GLU A 168 -8.35 22.58 10.86
N LYS A 169 -7.48 23.45 10.35
CA LYS A 169 -7.76 24.29 9.18
C LYS A 169 -7.68 23.53 7.85
N ALA A 170 -6.68 22.66 7.67
CA ALA A 170 -6.45 22.00 6.38
C ALA A 170 -7.28 20.72 6.20
N MET A 171 -7.57 19.97 7.27
CA MET A 171 -8.24 18.68 7.17
C MET A 171 -9.65 18.73 6.55
N PRO A 172 -10.52 19.75 6.80
CA PRO A 172 -11.81 19.85 6.13
C PRO A 172 -11.68 20.00 4.60
N GLU A 173 -10.72 20.82 4.12
CA GLU A 173 -10.44 20.99 2.70
C GLU A 173 -9.91 19.69 2.07
N ILE A 174 -8.94 19.06 2.71
CA ILE A 174 -8.38 17.77 2.24
C ILE A 174 -9.47 16.71 2.16
N ARG A 175 -10.34 16.60 3.16
CA ARG A 175 -11.46 15.65 3.15
C ARG A 175 -12.42 15.92 1.99
N ALA A 176 -12.80 17.19 1.77
CA ALA A 176 -13.69 17.55 0.67
C ALA A 176 -13.07 17.25 -0.69
N LEU A 177 -11.79 17.55 -0.88
CA LEU A 177 -11.05 17.23 -2.10
C LEU A 177 -10.92 15.70 -2.31
N SER A 178 -10.60 14.95 -1.26
CA SER A 178 -10.53 13.49 -1.32
C SER A 178 -11.86 12.85 -1.70
N GLN A 179 -12.96 13.32 -1.09
CA GLN A 179 -14.31 12.85 -1.43
C GLN A 179 -14.68 13.17 -2.89
N LYS A 180 -14.31 14.38 -3.36
CA LYS A 180 -14.52 14.76 -4.76
C LYS A 180 -13.71 13.88 -5.71
N THR A 181 -12.44 13.65 -5.41
CA THR A 181 -11.57 12.77 -6.22
C THR A 181 -12.12 11.35 -6.27
N GLU A 182 -12.58 10.82 -5.13
CA GLU A 182 -13.18 9.48 -5.08
C GLU A 182 -14.49 9.39 -5.90
N ALA A 183 -15.35 10.41 -5.82
CA ALA A 183 -16.56 10.46 -6.63
C ALA A 183 -16.25 10.48 -8.14
N LEU A 184 -15.30 11.33 -8.56
CA LEU A 184 -14.85 11.39 -9.96
C LEU A 184 -14.16 10.11 -10.41
N ARG A 185 -13.48 9.40 -9.51
CA ARG A 185 -12.88 8.09 -9.79
C ARG A 185 -13.95 7.09 -10.19
N LYS A 186 -15.02 6.97 -9.41
CA LYS A 186 -16.13 6.05 -9.69
C LYS A 186 -16.97 6.50 -10.89
N GLU A 187 -17.23 7.80 -11.03
CA GLU A 187 -18.12 8.33 -12.09
C GLU A 187 -17.47 8.28 -13.47
N LYS A 188 -16.16 8.58 -13.58
CA LYS A 188 -15.50 8.81 -14.86
C LYS A 188 -14.19 8.03 -15.03
N TYR A 189 -13.32 8.10 -14.02
CA TYR A 189 -11.94 7.63 -14.15
C TYR A 189 -11.86 6.14 -14.45
N ASN A 190 -12.54 5.29 -13.66
CA ASN A 190 -12.41 3.84 -13.79
C ASN A 190 -12.87 3.35 -15.16
N ALA A 191 -13.99 3.84 -15.68
CA ALA A 191 -14.49 3.47 -17.00
C ALA A 191 -13.55 3.94 -18.13
N ALA A 192 -13.10 5.21 -18.08
CA ALA A 192 -12.19 5.78 -19.07
C ALA A 192 -10.82 5.07 -19.06
N MET A 193 -10.31 4.74 -17.86
CA MET A 193 -9.05 4.04 -17.70
C MET A 193 -9.13 2.62 -18.27
N LEU A 194 -10.17 1.86 -17.97
CA LEU A 194 -10.38 0.52 -18.54
C LEU A 194 -10.49 0.57 -20.06
N ASP A 195 -11.15 1.59 -20.61
CA ASP A 195 -11.23 1.78 -22.07
C ASP A 195 -9.85 2.06 -22.68
N PHE A 196 -9.08 2.95 -22.08
CA PHE A 196 -7.70 3.23 -22.49
C PHE A 196 -6.82 1.97 -22.44
N MET A 197 -6.94 1.15 -21.39
CA MET A 197 -6.16 -0.07 -21.20
C MET A 197 -6.43 -1.15 -22.25
N LYS A 198 -7.55 -1.09 -22.99
CA LYS A 198 -7.85 -2.07 -24.06
C LYS A 198 -6.76 -2.14 -25.12
N ASP A 199 -6.13 -1.01 -25.43
CA ASP A 199 -5.11 -0.91 -26.48
C ASP A 199 -3.69 -0.77 -25.92
N ARG A 200 -3.51 -0.90 -24.58
CA ARG A 200 -2.19 -0.82 -23.96
C ARG A 200 -1.56 -2.18 -23.74
N PRO A 201 -0.21 -2.29 -23.86
CA PRO A 201 0.52 -3.48 -23.48
C PRO A 201 0.51 -3.65 -21.96
N PHE A 202 0.72 -4.88 -21.50
CA PHE A 202 0.92 -5.16 -20.08
C PHE A 202 2.21 -4.47 -19.59
N SER A 203 2.11 -3.74 -18.48
CA SER A 203 3.18 -3.01 -17.83
C SER A 203 2.93 -2.95 -16.32
N LYS A 204 3.90 -2.49 -15.54
CA LYS A 204 3.68 -2.24 -14.10
C LYS A 204 2.54 -1.25 -13.86
N ARG A 205 2.44 -0.20 -14.67
CA ARG A 205 1.34 0.78 -14.57
C ARG A 205 -0.01 0.16 -14.91
N PHE A 206 -0.07 -0.67 -15.97
CA PHE A 206 -1.27 -1.43 -16.30
C PHE A 206 -1.73 -2.29 -15.12
N MET A 207 -0.82 -3.05 -14.52
CA MET A 207 -1.10 -3.90 -13.37
C MET A 207 -1.63 -3.11 -12.17
N THR A 208 -0.97 -2.00 -11.82
CA THR A 208 -1.36 -1.15 -10.69
C THR A 208 -2.74 -0.52 -10.89
N GLU A 209 -3.04 -0.02 -12.09
CA GLU A 209 -4.35 0.55 -12.40
C GLU A 209 -5.47 -0.49 -12.31
N LEU A 210 -5.26 -1.66 -12.90
CA LEU A 210 -6.26 -2.73 -12.84
C LEU A 210 -6.50 -3.19 -11.39
N TRP A 211 -5.43 -3.32 -10.61
CA TRP A 211 -5.51 -3.66 -9.20
C TRP A 211 -6.30 -2.62 -8.39
N MET A 212 -6.01 -1.33 -8.58
CA MET A 212 -6.74 -0.24 -7.92
C MET A 212 -8.22 -0.25 -8.26
N ILE A 213 -8.56 -0.41 -9.54
CA ILE A 213 -9.96 -0.48 -10.00
C ILE A 213 -10.63 -1.71 -9.38
N ALA A 214 -9.99 -2.87 -9.41
CA ALA A 214 -10.54 -4.11 -8.87
C ALA A 214 -10.80 -4.06 -7.36
N ILE A 215 -9.99 -3.32 -6.60
CA ILE A 215 -10.18 -3.19 -5.15
C ILE A 215 -11.28 -2.18 -4.79
N TYR A 216 -11.28 -1.02 -5.44
CA TYR A 216 -12.07 0.11 -4.97
C TYR A 216 -13.38 0.33 -5.74
N ASP A 217 -13.64 -0.42 -6.81
CA ASP A 217 -14.88 -0.29 -7.57
C ASP A 217 -15.49 -1.65 -7.94
N GLN A 218 -16.46 -2.07 -7.14
CA GLN A 218 -17.21 -3.31 -7.33
C GLN A 218 -18.53 -3.10 -8.11
N THR A 219 -18.67 -1.97 -8.82
CA THR A 219 -19.81 -1.74 -9.70
C THR A 219 -19.86 -2.82 -10.78
N PRO A 220 -20.99 -3.51 -11.01
CA PRO A 220 -21.05 -4.65 -11.93
C PRO A 220 -20.50 -4.41 -13.33
N ALA A 221 -20.78 -3.24 -13.92
CA ALA A 221 -20.28 -2.89 -15.25
C ALA A 221 -18.75 -2.65 -15.25
N ILE A 222 -18.18 -2.09 -14.18
CA ILE A 222 -16.74 -1.90 -14.03
C ILE A 222 -16.05 -3.26 -13.84
N VAL A 223 -16.59 -4.11 -12.97
CA VAL A 223 -16.06 -5.47 -12.75
C VAL A 223 -16.04 -6.29 -14.04
N GLU A 224 -17.11 -6.25 -14.84
CA GLU A 224 -17.17 -6.97 -16.12
C GLU A 224 -16.09 -6.46 -17.10
N ASN A 225 -15.97 -5.15 -17.27
CA ASN A 225 -14.92 -4.56 -18.11
C ASN A 225 -13.52 -4.89 -17.59
N ALA A 226 -13.31 -4.83 -16.27
CA ALA A 226 -12.03 -5.15 -15.66
C ALA A 226 -11.65 -6.63 -15.83
N ARG A 227 -12.62 -7.55 -15.83
CA ARG A 227 -12.39 -8.97 -16.18
C ARG A 227 -11.91 -9.15 -17.61
N GLU A 228 -12.46 -8.39 -18.58
CA GLU A 228 -11.97 -8.43 -19.95
C GLU A 228 -10.52 -7.92 -20.07
N ILE A 229 -10.20 -6.85 -19.34
CA ILE A 229 -8.82 -6.34 -19.26
C ILE A 229 -7.89 -7.35 -18.58
N PHE A 230 -8.34 -8.02 -17.52
CA PHE A 230 -7.56 -9.02 -16.79
C PHE A 230 -7.10 -10.18 -17.71
N LYS A 231 -7.89 -10.58 -18.72
CA LYS A 231 -7.52 -11.63 -19.68
C LYS A 231 -6.28 -11.29 -20.52
N LYS A 232 -5.86 -10.03 -20.55
CA LYS A 232 -4.65 -9.58 -21.28
C LYS A 232 -3.36 -9.75 -20.48
N ILE A 233 -3.46 -10.10 -19.20
CA ILE A 233 -2.29 -10.31 -18.34
C ILE A 233 -1.56 -11.56 -18.81
N PRO A 234 -0.24 -11.48 -19.08
CA PRO A 234 0.54 -12.63 -19.53
C PRO A 234 0.70 -13.66 -18.40
N GLU A 235 0.83 -14.93 -18.78
CA GLU A 235 0.86 -16.06 -17.84
C GLU A 235 2.01 -15.94 -16.82
N GLU A 236 3.17 -15.43 -17.23
CA GLU A 236 4.34 -15.21 -16.38
C GLU A 236 4.10 -14.18 -15.27
N ALA A 237 3.11 -13.27 -15.42
CA ALA A 237 2.76 -12.28 -14.42
C ALA A 237 1.65 -12.73 -13.45
N MET A 238 1.03 -13.91 -13.70
CA MET A 238 -0.13 -14.36 -12.89
C MET A 238 0.17 -14.59 -11.42
N ASN A 239 1.44 -14.73 -11.03
CA ASN A 239 1.88 -14.88 -9.65
C ASN A 239 2.36 -13.55 -9.02
N GLU A 240 2.31 -12.44 -9.75
CA GLU A 240 2.63 -11.14 -9.16
C GLU A 240 1.57 -10.72 -8.15
N LYS A 241 1.99 -10.16 -7.01
CA LYS A 241 1.11 -9.83 -5.89
C LYS A 241 -0.15 -9.07 -6.31
N PHE A 242 0.01 -7.98 -7.05
CA PHE A 242 -1.14 -7.15 -7.47
C PHE A 242 -2.06 -7.87 -8.46
N VAL A 243 -1.53 -8.78 -9.27
CA VAL A 243 -2.34 -9.62 -10.18
C VAL A 243 -3.16 -10.63 -9.38
N VAL A 244 -2.55 -11.29 -8.39
CA VAL A 244 -3.24 -12.23 -7.50
C VAL A 244 -4.37 -11.53 -6.74
N GLU A 245 -4.10 -10.36 -6.19
CA GLU A 245 -5.10 -9.56 -5.47
C GLU A 245 -6.23 -9.07 -6.39
N ALA A 246 -5.90 -8.56 -7.58
CA ALA A 246 -6.90 -8.15 -8.57
C ALA A 246 -7.78 -9.33 -9.00
N LYS A 247 -7.18 -10.50 -9.26
CA LYS A 247 -7.91 -11.73 -9.58
C LYS A 247 -8.87 -12.11 -8.47
N ALA A 248 -8.38 -12.15 -7.23
CA ALA A 248 -9.21 -12.47 -6.09
C ALA A 248 -10.44 -11.54 -6.01
N ARG A 249 -10.25 -10.23 -6.19
CA ARG A 249 -11.33 -9.24 -6.18
C ARG A 249 -12.31 -9.37 -7.33
N LEU A 250 -11.81 -9.52 -8.54
CA LEU A 250 -12.64 -9.59 -9.75
C LEU A 250 -13.51 -10.85 -9.81
N TYR A 251 -13.06 -11.94 -9.19
CA TYR A 251 -13.73 -13.25 -9.29
C TYR A 251 -14.23 -13.76 -7.94
N ALA A 252 -14.16 -12.95 -6.86
CA ALA A 252 -14.72 -13.32 -5.57
C ALA A 252 -16.23 -13.50 -5.67
N ASP A 253 -16.70 -14.54 -4.99
CA ASP A 253 -18.09 -14.67 -4.58
C ASP A 253 -18.24 -13.98 -3.23
N GLN A 254 -18.63 -12.71 -3.25
CA GLN A 254 -18.70 -11.86 -2.07
C GLN A 254 -19.91 -12.19 -1.21
N VAL A 255 -19.72 -12.13 0.11
CA VAL A 255 -20.79 -12.29 1.11
C VAL A 255 -21.22 -10.93 1.64
N LYS A 256 -22.46 -10.86 2.11
CA LYS A 256 -23.11 -9.64 2.63
C LYS A 256 -23.68 -9.86 4.02
N VAL A 257 -23.91 -8.77 4.72
CA VAL A 257 -24.69 -8.79 5.97
C VAL A 257 -26.02 -9.46 5.75
N GLY A 258 -26.35 -10.40 6.63
CA GLY A 258 -27.56 -11.24 6.57
C GLY A 258 -27.35 -12.60 5.90
N GLU A 259 -26.25 -12.81 5.19
CA GLU A 259 -25.91 -14.10 4.57
C GLU A 259 -25.11 -15.00 5.51
N GLN A 260 -24.96 -16.27 5.12
CA GLN A 260 -24.07 -17.19 5.83
C GLN A 260 -22.61 -16.82 5.57
N MET A 261 -21.78 -16.96 6.60
CA MET A 261 -20.34 -16.80 6.47
C MET A 261 -19.76 -17.74 5.42
N LYS A 262 -18.76 -17.29 4.72
CA LYS A 262 -17.96 -18.12 3.81
C LYS A 262 -16.79 -18.71 4.57
N ASP A 263 -16.65 -20.02 4.49
CA ASP A 263 -15.57 -20.72 5.17
C ASP A 263 -14.29 -20.73 4.33
N PHE A 264 -13.15 -20.67 5.00
CA PHE A 264 -11.83 -20.75 4.42
C PHE A 264 -10.95 -21.68 5.25
N THR A 265 -10.06 -22.40 4.57
CA THR A 265 -8.98 -23.11 5.25
C THR A 265 -7.85 -22.12 5.47
N LEU A 266 -7.54 -21.87 6.74
CA LEU A 266 -6.46 -21.00 7.18
C LEU A 266 -5.50 -21.80 8.07
N PHE A 267 -4.35 -21.24 8.37
CA PHE A 267 -3.32 -21.89 9.18
C PHE A 267 -2.98 -21.04 10.40
N ASP A 268 -2.77 -21.70 11.53
CA ASP A 268 -2.12 -21.06 12.67
C ASP A 268 -0.59 -20.99 12.46
N ARG A 269 0.12 -20.31 13.38
CA ARG A 269 1.59 -20.16 13.27
C ARG A 269 2.36 -21.48 13.47
N GLN A 270 1.71 -22.56 13.92
CA GLN A 270 2.25 -23.90 14.04
C GLN A 270 2.01 -24.75 12.78
N GLY A 271 1.29 -24.19 11.78
CA GLY A 271 0.94 -24.86 10.54
C GLY A 271 -0.27 -25.79 10.64
N ASN A 272 -1.04 -25.74 11.74
CA ASN A 272 -2.29 -26.48 11.83
C ASN A 272 -3.36 -25.82 10.99
N LYS A 273 -4.19 -26.63 10.33
CA LYS A 273 -5.31 -26.17 9.51
C LYS A 273 -6.51 -25.89 10.37
N HIS A 274 -7.19 -24.79 10.09
CA HIS A 274 -8.40 -24.34 10.73
C HIS A 274 -9.46 -23.89 9.73
N GLN A 275 -10.70 -23.89 10.17
CA GLN A 275 -11.85 -23.36 9.43
C GLN A 275 -12.68 -22.44 10.33
N LEU A 276 -13.26 -21.39 9.77
CA LEU A 276 -14.10 -20.46 10.54
C LEU A 276 -15.30 -21.16 11.18
N SER A 277 -15.78 -22.23 10.55
CA SER A 277 -16.91 -23.05 11.04
C SER A 277 -16.61 -23.84 12.32
N GLU A 278 -15.37 -23.93 12.78
CA GLU A 278 -15.00 -24.60 14.04
C GLU A 278 -15.67 -23.95 15.27
N PHE A 279 -16.01 -22.65 15.16
CA PHE A 279 -16.59 -21.88 16.27
C PHE A 279 -18.12 -21.72 16.23
N LYS A 280 -18.82 -22.53 15.43
CA LYS A 280 -20.29 -22.55 15.46
C LYS A 280 -20.80 -22.81 16.88
N GLY A 281 -21.83 -22.07 17.27
CA GLY A 281 -22.38 -22.09 18.64
C GLY A 281 -21.90 -20.91 19.50
N LYS A 282 -20.91 -20.15 19.06
CA LYS A 282 -20.48 -18.87 19.66
C LYS A 282 -20.56 -17.75 18.63
N TYR A 283 -20.59 -16.52 19.09
CA TYR A 283 -20.28 -15.40 18.21
C TYR A 283 -18.85 -15.54 17.70
N THR A 284 -18.63 -15.29 16.41
CA THR A 284 -17.29 -15.25 15.82
C THR A 284 -17.02 -13.87 15.30
N ILE A 285 -15.91 -13.29 15.74
CA ILE A 285 -15.46 -11.95 15.32
C ILE A 285 -14.23 -12.16 14.47
N LEU A 286 -14.32 -11.85 13.17
CA LEU A 286 -13.16 -11.80 12.31
C LEU A 286 -12.56 -10.40 12.39
N GLU A 287 -11.27 -10.28 12.65
CA GLU A 287 -10.49 -9.07 12.49
C GLU A 287 -9.57 -9.25 11.29
N PHE A 288 -9.85 -8.56 10.20
CA PHE A 288 -8.89 -8.51 9.09
C PHE A 288 -7.80 -7.51 9.41
N THR A 289 -6.54 -7.96 9.34
CA THR A 289 -5.38 -7.22 9.84
C THR A 289 -4.15 -7.43 8.96
N TRP A 290 -3.11 -6.61 9.13
CA TRP A 290 -1.78 -6.80 8.58
C TRP A 290 -0.72 -6.11 9.45
N ARG A 291 0.54 -6.57 9.36
CA ARG A 291 1.66 -6.01 10.12
C ARG A 291 1.96 -4.57 9.70
N GLY A 292 2.13 -3.69 10.67
CA GLY A 292 2.41 -2.26 10.42
C GLY A 292 1.15 -1.39 10.22
N CYS A 293 -0.05 -1.98 10.27
CA CYS A 293 -1.30 -1.23 10.27
C CYS A 293 -1.50 -0.49 11.60
N GLY A 294 -1.38 0.84 11.58
CA GLY A 294 -1.52 1.65 12.80
C GLY A 294 -2.86 1.48 13.51
N GLY A 295 -3.98 1.41 12.77
CA GLY A 295 -5.31 1.13 13.32
C GLY A 295 -5.43 -0.25 13.96
N CYS A 296 -4.79 -1.26 13.38
CA CYS A 296 -4.78 -2.62 13.91
C CYS A 296 -3.95 -2.71 15.20
N ILE A 297 -2.79 -2.04 15.23
CA ILE A 297 -1.96 -1.94 16.45
C ILE A 297 -2.71 -1.21 17.56
N PHE A 298 -3.39 -0.11 17.23
CA PHE A 298 -4.20 0.65 18.18
C PHE A 298 -5.31 -0.19 18.82
N ILE A 299 -6.01 -1.01 18.02
CA ILE A 299 -7.18 -1.77 18.49
C ILE A 299 -6.83 -3.05 19.25
N LYS A 300 -5.64 -3.62 19.02
CA LYS A 300 -5.20 -4.92 19.56
C LYS A 300 -5.34 -5.05 21.09
N PRO A 301 -4.94 -4.06 21.93
CA PRO A 301 -5.14 -4.12 23.37
C PRO A 301 -6.61 -4.21 23.78
N PHE A 302 -7.50 -3.54 23.06
CA PHE A 302 -8.95 -3.56 23.34
C PHE A 302 -9.56 -4.90 22.97
N LEU A 303 -9.12 -5.52 21.86
CA LEU A 303 -9.54 -6.88 21.48
C LEU A 303 -9.09 -7.92 22.50
N GLU A 304 -7.86 -7.80 22.99
CA GLU A 304 -7.31 -8.67 24.03
C GLU A 304 -8.12 -8.57 25.34
N GLU A 305 -8.50 -7.35 25.73
CA GLU A 305 -9.35 -7.12 26.91
C GLU A 305 -10.76 -7.66 26.71
N PHE A 306 -11.36 -7.41 25.53
CA PHE A 306 -12.67 -7.96 25.17
C PHE A 306 -12.68 -9.49 25.20
N TYR A 307 -11.68 -10.12 24.58
CA TYR A 307 -11.59 -11.58 24.51
C TYR A 307 -11.52 -12.22 25.90
N LYS A 308 -10.66 -11.70 26.77
CA LYS A 308 -10.52 -12.21 28.16
C LYS A 308 -11.82 -12.22 28.92
N ARG A 309 -12.70 -11.26 28.68
CA ARG A 309 -14.00 -11.14 29.36
C ARG A 309 -15.12 -11.89 28.69
N ASN A 310 -15.03 -12.14 27.37
CA ASN A 310 -16.14 -12.67 26.58
C ASN A 310 -15.85 -14.00 25.90
N LYS A 311 -14.70 -14.66 26.14
CA LYS A 311 -14.27 -15.91 25.49
C LYS A 311 -15.28 -17.09 25.61
N ASP A 312 -16.15 -17.07 26.61
CA ASP A 312 -17.18 -18.09 26.76
C ASP A 312 -18.32 -17.89 25.75
N LYS A 313 -18.53 -16.66 25.27
CA LYS A 313 -19.61 -16.27 24.35
C LYS A 313 -19.14 -16.03 22.93
N ALA A 314 -17.91 -15.56 22.78
CA ALA A 314 -17.36 -15.14 21.51
C ALA A 314 -15.93 -15.66 21.29
N GLU A 315 -15.61 -15.95 20.04
CA GLU A 315 -14.25 -16.19 19.59
C GLU A 315 -13.79 -15.04 18.68
N ILE A 316 -12.51 -14.69 18.76
CA ILE A 316 -11.87 -13.72 17.86
C ILE A 316 -10.88 -14.47 16.99
N ILE A 317 -10.93 -14.20 15.70
CA ILE A 317 -10.00 -14.73 14.71
C ILE A 317 -9.42 -13.54 13.95
N ALA A 318 -8.15 -13.22 14.22
CA ALA A 318 -7.40 -12.25 13.43
C ALA A 318 -6.91 -12.94 12.16
N ILE A 319 -7.38 -12.47 11.00
CA ILE A 319 -7.00 -12.96 9.68
C ILE A 319 -5.96 -12.02 9.09
N TYR A 320 -4.73 -12.52 8.94
CA TYR A 320 -3.61 -11.73 8.44
C TYR A 320 -3.54 -11.76 6.91
N ASN A 321 -3.57 -10.58 6.30
CA ASN A 321 -3.30 -10.37 4.87
C ASN A 321 -1.85 -9.94 4.68
N ASP A 322 -0.93 -10.86 4.93
CA ASP A 322 0.51 -10.61 4.96
C ASP A 322 1.32 -11.70 4.24
N THR A 323 2.60 -11.40 4.01
CA THR A 323 3.58 -12.44 3.69
C THR A 323 3.82 -13.32 4.91
N GLU A 324 4.23 -14.57 4.69
CA GLU A 324 4.58 -15.50 5.77
C GLU A 324 5.59 -14.88 6.75
N LYS A 325 6.63 -14.23 6.23
CA LYS A 325 7.64 -13.55 7.04
C LYS A 325 7.01 -12.52 7.99
N ASN A 326 6.24 -11.59 7.45
CA ASN A 326 5.62 -10.52 8.25
C ASN A 326 4.67 -11.08 9.31
N TRP A 327 3.84 -12.04 8.92
CA TRP A 327 2.91 -12.69 9.83
C TRP A 327 3.62 -13.41 10.99
N MET A 328 4.71 -14.16 10.69
CA MET A 328 5.49 -14.84 11.71
C MET A 328 6.22 -13.87 12.65
N GLU A 329 6.79 -12.79 12.13
CA GLU A 329 7.45 -11.76 12.93
C GLU A 329 6.47 -11.03 13.85
N GLU A 330 5.27 -10.66 13.37
CA GLU A 330 4.23 -10.01 14.16
C GLU A 330 3.85 -10.85 15.39
N GLY A 331 3.71 -12.17 15.25
CA GLY A 331 3.39 -13.05 16.36
C GLY A 331 4.51 -13.21 17.41
N GLN A 332 5.75 -12.85 17.06
CA GLN A 332 6.84 -12.79 18.03
C GLN A 332 6.85 -11.47 18.80
N GLU A 333 6.50 -10.37 18.12
CA GLU A 333 6.50 -9.02 18.68
C GLU A 333 5.25 -8.74 19.51
N HIS A 334 4.08 -9.21 19.09
CA HIS A 334 2.80 -8.90 19.70
C HIS A 334 1.96 -10.15 19.95
N LYS A 335 2.12 -10.77 21.10
CA LYS A 335 1.36 -11.95 21.49
C LYS A 335 -0.04 -11.57 21.97
N VAL A 336 -1.03 -12.30 21.47
CA VAL A 336 -2.43 -12.21 21.89
C VAL A 336 -2.93 -13.54 22.39
N SER A 337 -4.09 -13.58 23.08
CA SER A 337 -4.70 -14.81 23.62
C SER A 337 -5.83 -15.36 22.76
N TYR A 338 -6.23 -14.65 21.71
CA TYR A 338 -7.20 -15.10 20.69
C TYR A 338 -6.50 -15.71 19.46
N GLN A 339 -7.30 -16.22 18.52
CA GLN A 339 -6.79 -16.91 17.34
C GLN A 339 -6.16 -15.93 16.33
N GLU A 340 -5.02 -16.31 15.76
CA GLU A 340 -4.34 -15.56 14.70
C GLU A 340 -4.03 -16.52 13.56
N TRP A 341 -4.69 -16.33 12.42
CA TRP A 341 -4.62 -17.22 11.27
C TRP A 341 -4.23 -16.46 10.00
N SER A 342 -3.64 -17.18 9.06
CA SER A 342 -3.32 -16.69 7.72
C SER A 342 -3.30 -17.85 6.72
N ASP A 343 -3.41 -17.52 5.45
CA ASP A 343 -2.94 -18.35 4.33
C ASP A 343 -2.09 -17.43 3.44
N PRO A 344 -0.76 -17.35 3.67
CA PRO A 344 0.11 -16.42 2.94
C PRO A 344 0.08 -16.58 1.42
N GLU A 345 -0.25 -17.78 0.92
CA GLU A 345 -0.37 -18.05 -0.52
C GLU A 345 -1.71 -17.53 -1.09
N ARG A 346 -2.77 -17.49 -0.28
CA ARG A 346 -4.14 -17.10 -0.66
C ARG A 346 -4.75 -16.05 0.27
N ALA A 347 -3.91 -15.24 0.92
CA ALA A 347 -4.37 -14.22 1.89
C ALA A 347 -5.41 -13.25 1.32
N SER A 348 -5.38 -13.01 0.01
CA SER A 348 -6.32 -12.13 -0.67
C SER A 348 -7.74 -12.73 -0.85
N GLU A 349 -7.92 -14.05 -0.76
CA GLU A 349 -9.23 -14.68 -0.97
C GLU A 349 -10.24 -14.33 0.12
N PRO A 350 -9.94 -14.46 1.43
CA PRO A 350 -10.85 -14.02 2.49
C PRO A 350 -11.12 -12.52 2.44
N VAL A 351 -10.08 -11.72 2.19
CA VAL A 351 -10.17 -10.25 2.06
C VAL A 351 -11.12 -9.86 0.94
N ALA A 352 -11.05 -10.54 -0.21
CA ALA A 352 -11.92 -10.28 -1.35
C ALA A 352 -13.36 -10.75 -1.10
N ALA A 353 -13.56 -11.92 -0.46
CA ALA A 353 -14.87 -12.48 -0.20
C ALA A 353 -15.70 -11.65 0.79
N TYR A 354 -15.04 -11.06 1.78
CA TYR A 354 -15.68 -10.17 2.76
C TYR A 354 -15.61 -8.68 2.37
N ASP A 355 -15.19 -8.36 1.15
CA ASP A 355 -15.03 -7.00 0.59
C ASP A 355 -14.24 -6.04 1.49
N VAL A 356 -13.14 -6.54 2.06
CA VAL A 356 -12.30 -5.77 2.99
C VAL A 356 -11.38 -4.83 2.22
N ASN A 357 -11.63 -3.54 2.29
CA ASN A 357 -10.85 -2.48 1.61
C ASN A 357 -10.06 -1.58 2.58
N VAL A 358 -10.35 -1.71 3.87
CA VAL A 358 -9.73 -0.93 4.96
C VAL A 358 -9.34 -1.89 6.07
N PHE A 359 -8.20 -1.63 6.71
CA PHE A 359 -7.75 -2.39 7.89
C PHE A 359 -7.66 -1.49 9.13
N PRO A 360 -8.06 -1.99 10.31
CA PRO A 360 -8.76 -3.26 10.49
C PRO A 360 -10.17 -3.23 9.91
N THR A 361 -10.74 -4.38 9.56
CA THR A 361 -12.18 -4.56 9.34
C THR A 361 -12.67 -5.69 10.22
N PHE A 362 -13.81 -5.47 10.86
CA PHE A 362 -14.45 -6.46 11.72
C PHE A 362 -15.67 -7.07 11.03
N VAL A 363 -15.78 -8.40 11.10
CA VAL A 363 -17.00 -9.11 10.70
C VAL A 363 -17.56 -9.80 11.93
N VAL A 364 -18.81 -9.48 12.26
CA VAL A 364 -19.52 -10.10 13.38
C VAL A 364 -20.43 -11.20 12.85
N ILE A 365 -20.23 -12.42 13.33
CA ILE A 365 -20.97 -13.62 12.91
C ILE A 365 -21.69 -14.19 14.13
N ASP A 366 -22.97 -14.51 13.98
CA ASP A 366 -23.78 -15.10 15.05
C ASP A 366 -23.45 -16.60 15.27
N PRO A 367 -23.95 -17.22 16.37
CA PRO A 367 -23.69 -18.62 16.64
C PRO A 367 -24.18 -19.60 15.56
N ASN A 368 -25.06 -19.19 14.65
CA ASN A 368 -25.55 -19.98 13.52
C ASN A 368 -24.73 -19.79 12.23
N GLY A 369 -23.70 -18.95 12.27
CA GLY A 369 -22.85 -18.64 11.12
C GLY A 369 -23.38 -17.51 10.22
N LYS A 370 -24.38 -16.74 10.65
CA LYS A 370 -24.94 -15.63 9.91
C LYS A 370 -24.15 -14.35 10.17
N ILE A 371 -23.77 -13.63 9.11
CA ILE A 371 -23.09 -12.35 9.20
C ILE A 371 -24.07 -11.28 9.71
N LEU A 372 -23.74 -10.68 10.86
CA LEU A 372 -24.53 -9.62 11.48
C LEU A 372 -24.04 -8.22 11.07
N ASP A 373 -22.74 -8.05 10.90
CA ASP A 373 -22.13 -6.76 10.54
C ASP A 373 -20.80 -6.95 9.82
N ILE A 374 -20.41 -5.97 8.97
CA ILE A 374 -19.09 -5.81 8.36
C ILE A 374 -18.70 -4.36 8.58
N ALA A 375 -17.74 -4.10 9.47
CA ALA A 375 -17.44 -2.79 10.01
C ALA A 375 -15.98 -2.39 9.79
N PRO A 376 -15.68 -1.46 8.85
CA PRO A 376 -14.32 -1.04 8.54
C PRO A 376 -13.76 -0.04 9.57
N GLY A 377 -12.42 -0.05 9.70
CA GLY A 377 -11.66 0.84 10.57
C GLY A 377 -11.68 0.43 12.05
N SER A 378 -10.83 1.08 12.86
CA SER A 378 -10.75 0.80 14.31
C SER A 378 -12.06 1.09 15.05
N ALA A 379 -12.87 2.02 14.55
CA ALA A 379 -14.23 2.28 15.06
C ALA A 379 -15.19 1.10 14.84
N GLY A 380 -14.85 0.15 13.98
CA GLY A 380 -15.63 -1.08 13.77
C GLY A 380 -15.79 -1.93 15.04
N LEU A 381 -14.88 -1.79 16.02
CA LEU A 381 -15.06 -2.46 17.32
C LEU A 381 -16.34 -2.01 18.06
N PHE A 382 -16.82 -0.77 17.85
CA PHE A 382 -18.11 -0.34 18.41
C PHE A 382 -19.27 -1.20 17.87
N LYS A 383 -19.21 -1.64 16.59
CA LYS A 383 -20.20 -2.55 16.03
C LYS A 383 -20.15 -3.94 16.66
N VAL A 384 -18.96 -4.42 17.00
CA VAL A 384 -18.84 -5.66 17.80
C VAL A 384 -19.55 -5.51 19.16
N LEU A 385 -19.37 -4.35 19.83
CA LEU A 385 -19.97 -4.07 21.13
C LEU A 385 -21.51 -3.86 21.07
N GLU A 386 -22.06 -3.47 19.92
CA GLU A 386 -23.52 -3.45 19.71
C GLU A 386 -24.12 -4.86 19.78
N HIS A 387 -23.43 -5.87 19.28
CA HIS A 387 -23.88 -7.27 19.28
C HIS A 387 -23.50 -8.02 20.55
N ILE A 388 -22.36 -7.71 21.14
CA ILE A 388 -21.81 -8.32 22.35
C ILE A 388 -21.43 -7.21 23.33
N PRO A 389 -22.37 -6.72 24.15
CA PRO A 389 -22.16 -5.53 24.97
C PRO A 389 -21.07 -5.72 26.04
N ASP A 390 -20.15 -4.74 26.11
CA ASP A 390 -19.15 -4.57 27.16
C ASP A 390 -19.01 -3.06 27.47
N ALA A 391 -19.81 -2.59 28.40
CA ALA A 391 -19.93 -1.17 28.72
C ALA A 391 -18.62 -0.53 29.21
N GLU A 392 -17.78 -1.29 29.92
CA GLU A 392 -16.48 -0.80 30.40
C GLU A 392 -15.51 -0.60 29.25
N LEU A 393 -15.45 -1.58 28.34
CA LEU A 393 -14.61 -1.49 27.16
C LEU A 393 -15.08 -0.38 26.21
N GLU A 394 -16.38 -0.24 26.02
CA GLU A 394 -16.97 0.82 25.20
C GLU A 394 -16.55 2.22 25.71
N LYS A 395 -16.59 2.42 27.03
CA LYS A 395 -16.14 3.67 27.65
C LYS A 395 -14.67 3.93 27.36
N LYS A 396 -13.79 2.96 27.61
CA LYS A 396 -12.34 3.08 27.35
C LYS A 396 -12.04 3.37 25.89
N LEU A 397 -12.74 2.72 24.99
CA LEU A 397 -12.59 2.89 23.55
C LEU A 397 -13.00 4.31 23.11
N LYS A 398 -14.10 4.86 23.64
CA LYS A 398 -14.52 6.25 23.41
C LYS A 398 -13.48 7.27 23.92
N GLU A 399 -12.92 7.04 25.10
CA GLU A 399 -11.87 7.90 25.65
C GLU A 399 -10.61 7.89 24.77
N ALA A 400 -10.18 6.72 24.30
CA ALA A 400 -9.00 6.58 23.45
C ALA A 400 -9.19 7.17 22.03
N HIS A 401 -10.40 7.17 21.46
CA HIS A 401 -10.67 7.79 20.15
C HIS A 401 -10.75 9.33 20.23
N ASN A 402 -10.97 9.90 21.41
CA ASN A 402 -11.08 11.34 21.63
C ASN A 402 -9.77 11.99 22.08
N SER A 403 -8.75 11.20 22.40
CA SER A 403 -7.41 11.65 22.80
C SER A 403 -6.47 11.81 21.59
#